data_d435fa74d6232de768684a9ec26a94d4
#
_entry.id   d435fa74d6232de768684a9ec26a94d4
#
_cell.length_a   1.000
_cell.length_b   1.000
_cell.length_c   1.000
_cell.angle_alpha   90.00
_cell.angle_beta   90.00
_cell.angle_gamma   90.00
#
_symmetry.space_group_name_H-M   'P 1'
#
loop_
_entity.id
_entity.type
_entity.pdbx_description
1 polymer ?
#
loop_
_entity_poly.entity_id
_entity_poly.type
_entity_poly.pdbx_seq_one_letter_code
_entity_poly.pdbx_strand_id
1 'polypeptide(L)'
;MPTIVHVGPISSPGGIQTVIGTLSSHPPEGWNVETVESHSSGSYLSKLQAYNKAKQRLEGLIKKEDDIIVHLHAASDYSFLRKLRLAEHASKLGAKIVFQIHSGNILAWLGKKDRAKKMKQRLKDCNATIVCLSERWKELLTPFLGKCVVSSNPIDPIHCIDESVE
;
A
#
# COMPACT_ATOMS: atom_id res chain seq x y z
N MET A 1 -14.51 -3.60 -16.03
CA MET A 1 -13.23 -2.86 -16.16
C MET A 1 -12.36 -3.27 -14.98
N PRO A 2 -11.04 -3.42 -15.15
CA PRO A 2 -10.17 -3.72 -14.02
C PRO A 2 -10.20 -2.60 -12.99
N THR A 3 -10.08 -2.93 -11.71
CA THR A 3 -10.20 -1.98 -10.62
C THR A 3 -8.94 -1.99 -9.74
N ILE A 4 -8.40 -0.82 -9.42
CA ILE A 4 -7.34 -0.63 -8.43
C ILE A 4 -7.97 -0.09 -7.15
N VAL A 5 -7.70 -0.74 -6.02
CA VAL A 5 -8.13 -0.29 -4.70
C VAL A 5 -6.92 0.16 -3.89
N HIS A 6 -6.77 1.46 -3.68
CA HIS A 6 -5.73 2.02 -2.82
C HIS A 6 -6.15 1.94 -1.35
N VAL A 7 -5.33 1.28 -0.53
CA VAL A 7 -5.59 1.08 0.91
C VAL A 7 -4.57 1.82 1.75
N GLY A 8 -5.00 2.86 2.43
CA GLY A 8 -4.09 3.70 3.22
C GLY A 8 -4.80 4.65 4.18
N PRO A 9 -4.07 5.65 4.70
CA PRO A 9 -4.67 6.83 5.31
C PRO A 9 -5.22 7.72 4.19
N ILE A 10 -6.52 7.89 4.15
CA ILE A 10 -7.20 8.72 3.14
C ILE A 10 -7.54 10.09 3.74
N SER A 11 -8.07 10.10 4.96
CA SER A 11 -8.53 11.31 5.65
C SER A 11 -7.48 11.96 6.54
N SER A 12 -6.36 11.28 6.81
CA SER A 12 -5.31 11.81 7.70
C SER A 12 -4.21 12.47 6.87
N PRO A 13 -3.92 13.78 7.03
CA PRO A 13 -2.87 14.47 6.30
C PRO A 13 -1.51 13.79 6.44
N GLY A 14 -0.75 13.71 5.34
CA GLY A 14 0.60 13.12 5.33
C GLY A 14 1.01 12.59 3.96
N GLY A 15 2.29 12.30 3.80
CA GLY A 15 2.88 11.90 2.52
C GLY A 15 2.19 10.70 1.85
N ILE A 16 1.75 9.70 2.62
CA ILE A 16 1.02 8.55 2.03
C ILE A 16 -0.35 8.98 1.51
N GLN A 17 -1.05 9.84 2.23
CA GLN A 17 -2.33 10.38 1.79
C GLN A 17 -2.19 11.16 0.48
N THR A 18 -1.16 12.01 0.36
CA THR A 18 -0.86 12.75 -0.86
C THR A 18 -0.60 11.80 -2.04
N VAL A 19 0.22 10.77 -1.84
CA VAL A 19 0.50 9.75 -2.88
C VAL A 19 -0.78 9.06 -3.33
N ILE A 20 -1.62 8.61 -2.39
CA ILE A 20 -2.89 7.96 -2.72
C ILE A 20 -3.81 8.94 -3.47
N GLY A 21 -3.90 10.18 -3.02
CA GLY A 21 -4.69 11.22 -3.68
C GLY A 21 -4.27 11.41 -5.13
N THR A 22 -2.97 11.60 -5.38
CA THR A 22 -2.43 11.79 -6.73
C THR A 22 -2.68 10.56 -7.62
N LEU A 23 -2.41 9.35 -7.12
CA LEU A 23 -2.68 8.11 -7.88
C LEU A 23 -4.16 7.93 -8.20
N SER A 24 -5.04 8.30 -7.27
CA SER A 24 -6.49 8.16 -7.45
C SER A 24 -7.06 9.20 -8.42
N SER A 25 -6.45 10.37 -8.51
CA SER A 25 -6.87 11.44 -9.42
C SER A 25 -6.40 11.21 -10.87
N HIS A 26 -5.40 10.33 -11.06
CA HIS A 26 -4.82 10.03 -12.37
C HIS A 26 -4.80 8.51 -12.62
N PRO A 27 -5.98 7.87 -12.73
CA PRO A 27 -6.05 6.44 -13.00
C PRO A 27 -5.47 6.10 -14.38
N PRO A 28 -4.90 4.90 -14.56
CA PRO A 28 -4.56 4.42 -15.89
C PRO A 28 -5.82 4.37 -16.78
N GLU A 29 -5.64 4.61 -18.08
CA GLU A 29 -6.75 4.52 -19.04
C GLU A 29 -7.42 3.14 -18.98
N GLY A 30 -8.74 3.13 -18.93
CA GLY A 30 -9.53 1.90 -18.87
C GLY A 30 -9.58 1.23 -17.49
N TRP A 31 -9.09 1.88 -16.43
CA TRP A 31 -9.13 1.37 -15.05
C TRP A 31 -10.05 2.18 -14.14
N ASN A 32 -10.78 1.50 -13.28
CA ASN A 32 -11.47 2.11 -12.16
C ASN A 32 -10.53 2.24 -10.97
N VAL A 33 -10.72 3.29 -10.16
CA VAL A 33 -9.97 3.48 -8.92
C VAL A 33 -10.93 3.65 -7.76
N GLU A 34 -10.69 2.90 -6.69
CA GLU A 34 -11.37 2.97 -5.41
C GLU A 34 -10.38 3.23 -4.28
N THR A 35 -10.83 3.81 -3.20
CA THR A 35 -10.00 4.03 -2.01
C THR A 35 -10.63 3.41 -0.78
N VAL A 36 -9.79 2.87 0.11
CA VAL A 36 -10.22 2.28 1.38
C VAL A 36 -9.40 2.86 2.53
N GLU A 37 -10.08 3.60 3.41
CA GLU A 37 -9.47 4.10 4.64
C GLU A 37 -9.13 2.94 5.57
N SER A 38 -7.88 2.85 5.96
CA SER A 38 -7.38 1.80 6.86
C SER A 38 -6.71 2.35 8.11
N HIS A 39 -6.77 3.66 8.31
CA HIS A 39 -6.18 4.34 9.46
C HIS A 39 -7.28 5.02 10.28
N SER A 40 -7.06 5.10 11.59
CA SER A 40 -7.79 5.97 12.48
C SER A 40 -6.83 6.51 13.53
N SER A 41 -6.90 7.78 13.79
CA SER A 41 -6.30 8.41 14.96
C SER A 41 -7.14 8.07 16.19
N GLY A 42 -6.49 7.99 17.37
CA GLY A 42 -7.20 7.78 18.65
C GLY A 42 -6.98 6.41 19.26
N SER A 43 -7.99 5.90 19.97
CA SER A 43 -7.90 4.71 20.81
C SER A 43 -7.63 3.41 20.06
N TYR A 44 -7.27 2.37 20.79
CA TYR A 44 -7.13 1.02 20.23
C TYR A 44 -8.44 0.52 19.59
N LEU A 45 -9.58 0.83 20.22
CA LEU A 45 -10.89 0.45 19.69
C LEU A 45 -11.20 1.13 18.37
N SER A 46 -10.89 2.43 18.21
CA SER A 46 -11.10 3.13 16.93
C SER A 46 -10.23 2.55 15.81
N LYS A 47 -8.99 2.17 16.13
CA LYS A 47 -8.08 1.51 15.17
C LYS A 47 -8.59 0.12 14.75
N LEU A 48 -9.16 -0.64 15.68
CA LEU A 48 -9.76 -1.94 15.39
C LEU A 48 -11.02 -1.79 14.54
N GLN A 49 -11.86 -0.81 14.84
CA GLN A 49 -13.04 -0.50 14.03
C GLN A 49 -12.66 -0.09 12.60
N ALA A 50 -11.65 0.78 12.44
CA ALA A 50 -11.15 1.17 11.12
C ALA A 50 -10.63 -0.03 10.33
N TYR A 51 -9.90 -0.95 10.98
CA TYR A 51 -9.46 -2.20 10.36
C TYR A 51 -10.62 -3.06 9.89
N ASN A 52 -11.64 -3.27 10.74
CA ASN A 52 -12.79 -4.09 10.39
C ASN A 52 -13.62 -3.47 9.26
N LYS A 53 -13.82 -2.14 9.27
CA LYS A 53 -14.47 -1.41 8.17
C LYS A 53 -13.70 -1.54 6.86
N ALA A 54 -12.36 -1.38 6.89
CA ALA A 54 -11.51 -1.58 5.74
C ALA A 54 -11.62 -2.99 5.17
N LYS A 55 -11.59 -4.00 6.04
CA LYS A 55 -11.75 -5.41 5.66
C LYS A 55 -13.09 -5.68 4.97
N GLN A 56 -14.20 -5.21 5.56
CA GLN A 56 -15.54 -5.37 4.99
C GLN A 56 -15.68 -4.64 3.65
N ARG A 57 -15.15 -3.41 3.54
CA ARG A 57 -15.19 -2.65 2.28
C ARG A 57 -14.40 -3.36 1.18
N LEU A 58 -13.18 -3.85 1.48
CA LEU A 58 -12.37 -4.64 0.53
C LEU A 58 -13.11 -5.90 0.08
N GLU A 59 -13.68 -6.64 1.01
CA GLU A 59 -14.46 -7.84 0.68
C GLU A 59 -15.63 -7.54 -0.26
N GLY A 60 -16.36 -6.45 0.01
CA GLY A 60 -17.45 -6.02 -0.85
C GLY A 60 -17.02 -5.60 -2.26
N LEU A 61 -15.84 -4.95 -2.40
CA LEU A 61 -15.27 -4.58 -3.70
C LEU A 61 -14.79 -5.82 -4.46
N ILE A 62 -14.04 -6.71 -3.80
CA ILE A 62 -13.48 -7.92 -4.43
C ILE A 62 -14.59 -8.84 -4.96
N LYS A 63 -15.73 -8.93 -4.26
CA LYS A 63 -16.87 -9.75 -4.71
C LYS A 63 -17.63 -9.18 -5.92
N LYS A 64 -17.42 -7.90 -6.24
CA LYS A 64 -18.09 -7.21 -7.35
C LYS A 64 -17.28 -7.17 -8.63
N GLU A 65 -15.97 -7.30 -8.51
CA GLU A 65 -15.01 -7.04 -9.59
C GLU A 65 -14.22 -8.32 -9.89
N ASP A 66 -14.22 -8.76 -11.15
CA ASP A 66 -13.52 -9.97 -11.58
C ASP A 66 -11.99 -9.76 -11.66
N ASP A 67 -11.53 -8.54 -11.96
CA ASP A 67 -10.10 -8.20 -12.05
C ASP A 67 -9.79 -7.01 -11.13
N ILE A 68 -9.28 -7.33 -9.95
CA ILE A 68 -9.02 -6.34 -8.90
C ILE A 68 -7.58 -6.42 -8.40
N ILE A 69 -6.95 -5.25 -8.29
CA ILE A 69 -5.65 -5.05 -7.64
C ILE A 69 -5.86 -4.30 -6.34
N VAL A 70 -5.43 -4.88 -5.25
CA VAL A 70 -5.41 -4.21 -3.94
C VAL A 70 -4.00 -3.67 -3.69
N HIS A 71 -3.85 -2.35 -3.76
CA HIS A 71 -2.61 -1.61 -3.59
C HIS A 71 -2.54 -1.05 -2.16
N LEU A 72 -1.75 -1.69 -1.31
CA LEU A 72 -1.63 -1.33 0.11
C LEU A 72 -0.42 -0.44 0.33
N HIS A 73 -0.65 0.74 0.91
CA HIS A 73 0.39 1.72 1.25
C HIS A 73 0.79 1.57 2.71
N ALA A 74 1.98 1.03 2.97
CA ALA A 74 2.44 0.67 4.30
C ALA A 74 3.59 1.55 4.77
N ALA A 75 3.52 2.00 6.03
CA ALA A 75 4.66 2.47 6.80
C ALA A 75 5.29 1.30 7.57
N SER A 76 6.05 1.57 8.64
CA SER A 76 6.61 0.55 9.54
C SER A 76 5.61 0.12 10.63
N ASP A 77 6.03 -0.82 11.48
CA ASP A 77 5.38 -1.21 12.72
C ASP A 77 3.92 -1.69 12.55
N TYR A 78 3.02 -1.14 13.35
CA TYR A 78 1.60 -1.50 13.31
C TYR A 78 0.94 -1.20 11.97
N SER A 79 1.40 -0.18 11.26
CA SER A 79 0.91 0.14 9.90
C SER A 79 1.21 -1.02 8.95
N PHE A 80 2.44 -1.52 8.95
CA PHE A 80 2.84 -2.67 8.14
C PHE A 80 2.01 -3.91 8.46
N LEU A 81 1.91 -4.27 9.75
CA LEU A 81 1.19 -5.47 10.16
C LEU A 81 -0.30 -5.41 9.81
N ARG A 82 -0.92 -4.25 9.96
CA ARG A 82 -2.32 -4.05 9.60
C ARG A 82 -2.53 -4.21 8.09
N LYS A 83 -1.68 -3.60 7.26
CA LYS A 83 -1.74 -3.73 5.80
C LYS A 83 -1.48 -5.17 5.36
N LEU A 84 -0.52 -5.85 5.99
CA LEU A 84 -0.24 -7.24 5.68
C LEU A 84 -1.43 -8.17 5.97
N ARG A 85 -2.15 -7.96 7.07
CA ARG A 85 -3.38 -8.71 7.36
C ARG A 85 -4.49 -8.44 6.33
N LEU A 86 -4.60 -7.20 5.84
CA LEU A 86 -5.54 -6.86 4.76
C LEU A 86 -5.13 -7.50 3.44
N ALA A 87 -3.82 -7.53 3.13
CA ALA A 87 -3.27 -8.21 1.96
C ALA A 87 -3.59 -9.71 1.98
N GLU A 88 -3.35 -10.39 3.12
CA GLU A 88 -3.66 -11.81 3.30
C GLU A 88 -5.16 -12.10 3.10
N HIS A 89 -6.01 -11.21 3.62
CA HIS A 89 -7.44 -11.36 3.45
C HIS A 89 -7.86 -11.16 1.99
N ALA A 90 -7.39 -10.10 1.34
CA ALA A 90 -7.72 -9.80 -0.06
C ALA A 90 -7.19 -10.89 -1.02
N SER A 91 -5.96 -11.38 -0.80
CA SER A 91 -5.37 -12.46 -1.60
C SER A 91 -6.19 -13.76 -1.50
N LYS A 92 -6.68 -14.12 -0.31
CA LYS A 92 -7.56 -15.28 -0.13
C LYS A 92 -8.89 -15.16 -0.87
N LEU A 93 -9.32 -13.95 -1.18
CA LEU A 93 -10.53 -13.66 -1.97
C LEU A 93 -10.24 -13.52 -3.47
N GLY A 94 -8.99 -13.75 -3.90
CA GLY A 94 -8.60 -13.75 -5.31
C GLY A 94 -8.03 -12.43 -5.83
N ALA A 95 -7.90 -11.40 -5.01
CA ALA A 95 -7.31 -10.14 -5.45
C ALA A 95 -5.81 -10.25 -5.69
N LYS A 96 -5.29 -9.55 -6.71
CA LYS A 96 -3.86 -9.33 -6.91
C LYS A 96 -3.35 -8.30 -5.89
N ILE A 97 -2.18 -8.54 -5.30
CA ILE A 97 -1.66 -7.71 -4.21
C ILE A 97 -0.44 -6.91 -4.64
N VAL A 98 -0.50 -5.60 -4.46
CA VAL A 98 0.62 -4.68 -4.51
C VAL A 98 0.86 -4.12 -3.11
N PHE A 99 2.07 -4.25 -2.60
CA PHE A 99 2.43 -3.84 -1.24
C PHE A 99 3.56 -2.81 -1.29
N GLN A 100 3.21 -1.53 -1.21
CA GLN A 100 4.14 -0.41 -1.32
C GLN A 100 4.61 0.07 0.06
N ILE A 101 5.92 0.26 0.19
CA ILE A 101 6.57 0.63 1.45
C ILE A 101 7.02 2.09 1.39
N HIS A 102 6.50 2.91 2.34
CA HIS A 102 6.73 4.36 2.42
C HIS A 102 7.56 4.82 3.63
N SER A 103 8.14 3.92 4.41
CA SER A 103 8.78 4.27 5.69
C SER A 103 10.28 4.23 5.66
N GLY A 104 10.94 5.32 6.06
CA GLY A 104 12.38 5.36 6.31
C GLY A 104 12.84 4.47 7.47
N ASN A 105 11.98 4.19 8.45
CA ASN A 105 12.30 3.38 9.63
C ASN A 105 12.10 1.87 9.42
N ILE A 106 11.72 1.44 8.22
CA ILE A 106 11.37 0.05 7.95
C ILE A 106 12.54 -0.91 8.17
N LEU A 107 13.77 -0.52 7.84
CA LEU A 107 14.96 -1.37 7.99
C LEU A 107 15.25 -1.65 9.47
N ALA A 108 15.22 -0.63 10.32
CA ALA A 108 15.40 -0.80 11.76
C ALA A 108 14.30 -1.68 12.37
N TRP A 109 13.09 -1.58 11.85
CA TRP A 109 11.98 -2.41 12.29
C TRP A 109 12.11 -3.86 11.81
N LEU A 110 12.46 -4.11 10.56
CA LEU A 110 12.67 -5.44 10.00
C LEU A 110 13.88 -6.15 10.62
N GLY A 111 14.93 -5.42 10.95
CA GLY A 111 16.16 -5.96 11.54
C GLY A 111 16.00 -6.57 12.94
N LYS A 112 14.84 -6.38 13.59
CA LYS A 112 14.56 -6.99 14.89
C LYS A 112 14.21 -8.47 14.71
N LYS A 113 15.04 -9.36 15.32
CA LYS A 113 14.84 -10.82 15.54
C LYS A 113 13.80 -11.48 14.60
N ASP A 114 14.16 -12.34 13.73
CA ASP A 114 13.31 -13.14 12.82
C ASP A 114 12.13 -12.42 12.11
N ARG A 115 11.97 -11.11 12.34
CA ARG A 115 10.82 -10.35 11.82
C ARG A 115 10.83 -10.31 10.30
N ALA A 116 11.98 -10.01 9.71
CA ALA A 116 12.13 -9.96 8.25
C ALA A 116 11.73 -11.31 7.62
N LYS A 117 12.23 -12.42 8.16
CA LYS A 117 11.90 -13.76 7.68
C LYS A 117 10.39 -14.03 7.71
N LYS A 118 9.74 -13.67 8.83
CA LYS A 118 8.27 -13.83 8.98
C LYS A 118 7.50 -12.94 8.00
N MET A 119 7.90 -11.68 7.85
CA MET A 119 7.21 -10.74 6.94
C MET A 119 7.39 -11.15 5.48
N LYS A 120 8.61 -11.54 5.10
CA LYS A 120 8.91 -12.08 3.77
C LYS A 120 8.04 -13.29 3.42
N GLN A 121 7.94 -14.25 4.34
CA GLN A 121 7.12 -15.44 4.10
C GLN A 121 5.65 -15.07 3.91
N ARG A 122 5.08 -14.23 4.77
CA ARG A 122 3.69 -13.81 4.69
C ARG A 122 3.38 -13.02 3.41
N LEU A 123 4.28 -12.13 2.96
CA LEU A 123 4.14 -11.43 1.68
C LEU A 123 4.22 -12.38 0.50
N LYS A 124 5.10 -13.38 0.56
CA LYS A 124 5.19 -14.44 -0.45
C LYS A 124 3.91 -15.28 -0.49
N ASP A 125 3.35 -15.65 0.66
CA ASP A 125 2.10 -16.43 0.76
C ASP A 125 0.90 -15.69 0.16
N CYS A 126 0.92 -14.36 0.16
CA CYS A 126 -0.07 -13.51 -0.53
C CYS A 126 0.24 -13.30 -2.01
N ASN A 127 1.35 -13.83 -2.54
CA ASN A 127 1.85 -13.52 -3.88
C ASN A 127 1.97 -12.01 -4.12
N ALA A 128 2.41 -11.24 -3.11
CA ALA A 128 2.44 -9.79 -3.16
C ALA A 128 3.61 -9.27 -4.03
N THR A 129 3.33 -8.35 -4.93
CA THR A 129 4.35 -7.53 -5.58
C THR A 129 4.77 -6.44 -4.59
N ILE A 130 6.04 -6.50 -4.14
CA ILE A 130 6.59 -5.52 -3.19
C ILE A 130 7.12 -4.33 -3.96
N VAL A 131 6.65 -3.13 -3.62
CA VAL A 131 7.05 -1.87 -4.25
C VAL A 131 7.82 -1.00 -3.26
N CYS A 132 8.91 -0.41 -3.72
CA CYS A 132 9.71 0.58 -2.99
C CYS A 132 9.93 1.84 -3.83
N LEU A 133 10.40 2.92 -3.21
CA LEU A 133 10.34 4.26 -3.78
C LEU A 133 11.57 4.65 -4.63
N SER A 134 12.66 3.86 -4.59
CA SER A 134 13.88 4.12 -5.37
C SER A 134 14.75 2.88 -5.49
N GLU A 135 15.73 2.88 -6.41
CA GLU A 135 16.71 1.80 -6.55
C GLU A 135 17.50 1.59 -5.25
N ARG A 136 17.88 2.67 -4.55
CA ARG A 136 18.53 2.56 -3.24
C ARG A 136 17.67 1.81 -2.23
N TRP A 137 16.37 2.07 -2.18
CA TRP A 137 15.46 1.35 -1.30
C TRP A 137 15.30 -0.10 -1.71
N LYS A 138 15.31 -0.42 -3.00
CA LYS A 138 15.29 -1.77 -3.52
C LYS A 138 16.51 -2.57 -3.06
N GLU A 139 17.71 -2.01 -3.18
CA GLU A 139 18.95 -2.63 -2.70
C GLU A 139 18.89 -2.94 -1.20
N LEU A 140 18.42 -1.98 -0.40
CA LEU A 140 18.32 -2.10 1.06
C LEU A 140 17.24 -3.10 1.51
N LEU A 141 16.11 -3.19 0.81
CA LEU A 141 14.97 -4.04 1.20
C LEU A 141 15.05 -5.46 0.67
N THR A 142 15.72 -5.69 -0.47
CA THR A 142 15.85 -7.01 -1.10
C THR A 142 16.40 -8.09 -0.14
N PRO A 143 17.42 -7.85 0.69
CA PRO A 143 17.91 -8.86 1.65
C PRO A 143 16.83 -9.27 2.67
N PHE A 144 15.95 -8.36 3.05
CA PHE A 144 14.93 -8.58 4.08
C PHE A 144 13.62 -9.17 3.53
N LEU A 145 13.14 -8.68 2.40
CA LEU A 145 11.82 -9.00 1.88
C LEU A 145 11.83 -9.77 0.56
N GLY A 146 12.97 -9.83 -0.14
CA GLY A 146 13.09 -10.43 -1.46
C GLY A 146 12.93 -9.40 -2.58
N LYS A 147 12.61 -9.86 -3.80
CA LYS A 147 12.53 -9.03 -5.00
C LYS A 147 11.54 -7.86 -4.79
N CYS A 148 12.04 -6.64 -4.99
CA CYS A 148 11.23 -5.42 -4.99
C CYS A 148 11.20 -4.79 -6.39
N VAL A 149 10.09 -4.13 -6.69
CA VAL A 149 9.90 -3.28 -7.87
C VAL A 149 10.03 -1.83 -7.43
N VAL A 150 10.64 -0.99 -8.25
CA VAL A 150 10.75 0.45 -7.96
C VAL A 150 9.60 1.19 -8.63
N SER A 151 8.91 2.00 -7.84
CA SER A 151 7.96 3.00 -8.31
C SER A 151 8.08 4.22 -7.41
N SER A 152 8.58 5.32 -7.96
CA SER A 152 8.69 6.60 -7.24
C SER A 152 7.32 7.14 -6.88
N ASN A 153 7.26 7.98 -5.84
CA ASN A 153 6.03 8.70 -5.54
C ASN A 153 5.65 9.58 -6.74
N PRO A 154 4.37 9.60 -7.12
CA PRO A 154 3.92 10.51 -8.16
C PRO A 154 4.05 11.96 -7.68
N ILE A 155 4.36 12.84 -8.62
CA ILE A 155 4.27 14.29 -8.44
C ILE A 155 3.01 14.74 -9.15
N ASP A 156 2.17 15.53 -8.47
CA ASP A 156 0.99 16.11 -9.10
C ASP A 156 1.46 17.04 -10.25
N PRO A 157 0.90 16.91 -11.45
CA PRO A 157 1.28 17.75 -12.59
C PRO A 157 1.22 19.26 -12.30
N ILE A 158 0.36 19.70 -11.40
CA ILE A 158 0.26 21.12 -10.98
C ILE A 158 1.56 21.63 -10.31
N HIS A 159 2.40 20.71 -9.80
CA HIS A 159 3.69 21.03 -9.18
C HIS A 159 4.87 20.84 -10.13
N CYS A 160 4.63 20.44 -11.37
CA CYS A 160 5.67 20.40 -12.38
C CYS A 160 5.97 21.83 -12.81
N ILE A 161 7.23 22.23 -12.71
CA ILE A 161 7.67 23.54 -13.24
C ILE A 161 7.55 23.47 -14.76
N ASP A 162 6.83 24.39 -15.34
CA ASP A 162 6.80 24.58 -16.79
C ASP A 162 8.15 25.23 -17.18
N GLU A 163 9.05 24.43 -17.74
CA GLU A 163 10.37 24.92 -18.21
C GLU A 163 10.24 25.84 -19.44
N SER A 164 9.02 26.08 -19.94
CA SER A 164 8.76 26.94 -21.08
C SER A 164 8.65 28.45 -20.74
N VAL A 165 8.85 28.83 -19.47
CA VAL A 165 8.89 30.25 -19.07
C VAL A 165 10.36 30.69 -18.98
N GLU A 166 10.98 30.99 -20.12
CA GLU A 166 12.14 31.88 -20.23
C GLU A 166 11.69 33.32 -20.47
#